data_3709e437bcafc6b19676326cfaa5c3d5
#
_entry.id   3709e437bcafc6b19676326cfaa5c3d5
#
_cell.length_a   1.000
_cell.length_b   1.000
_cell.length_c   1.000
_cell.angle_alpha   90.00
_cell.angle_beta   90.00
_cell.angle_gamma   90.00
#
_symmetry.space_group_name_H-M   'P 1'
#
loop_
_entity.id
_entity.type
_entity.pdbx_description
1 polymer ?
#
loop_
_entity_poly.entity_id
_entity_poly.type
_entity_poly.pdbx_seq_one_letter_code
_entity_poly.pdbx_strand_id
1 'polypeptide(L)'
;DSDDEITPDCISKMVEIAEREHVQMVCGNVKTIKLDTREETDAFKLVITEKKIEGNKQIFDLFVQGKFPVPSWNKLILLDFLKKNQLYFTPGLFAQDSLQSFETALVLESVCFLQDYTYIYYLHQDSVIHNRKKKHFDNWITIAQIFEKHYQNEKYPERKKQILAYIIDYKDLTLLMNWKAQKNEQLWKYSYDA
;
A
#
# COMPACT_ATOMS: atom_id res chain seq x y z
N ASP A 1 9.94 -9.01 -1.98
CA ASP A 1 9.62 -10.43 -2.10
C ASP A 1 10.85 -11.18 -2.63
N SER A 2 10.88 -12.51 -2.49
CA SER A 2 12.07 -13.31 -2.84
C SER A 2 12.27 -13.53 -4.34
N ASP A 3 11.27 -13.20 -5.12
CA ASP A 3 11.21 -13.28 -6.59
C ASP A 3 11.44 -11.93 -7.29
N ASP A 4 11.68 -10.87 -6.51
CA ASP A 4 11.91 -9.51 -6.98
C ASP A 4 13.36 -9.05 -6.73
N GLU A 5 13.71 -7.86 -7.23
CA GLU A 5 15.04 -7.28 -7.09
C GLU A 5 14.98 -5.84 -6.58
N ILE A 6 16.00 -5.44 -5.82
CA ILE A 6 16.29 -4.03 -5.54
C ILE A 6 17.44 -3.56 -6.42
N THR A 7 17.44 -2.29 -6.81
CA THR A 7 18.57 -1.74 -7.57
C THR A 7 19.82 -1.67 -6.68
N PRO A 8 21.05 -1.80 -7.23
CA PRO A 8 22.28 -1.88 -6.44
C PRO A 8 22.49 -0.73 -5.46
N ASP A 9 22.04 0.46 -5.80
CA ASP A 9 22.18 1.70 -5.02
C ASP A 9 20.90 2.12 -4.27
N CYS A 10 19.87 1.25 -4.26
CA CYS A 10 18.58 1.52 -3.62
C CYS A 10 18.73 2.01 -2.18
N ILE A 11 19.37 1.21 -1.33
CA ILE A 11 19.45 1.50 0.10
C ILE A 11 20.27 2.76 0.35
N SER A 12 21.44 2.91 -0.29
CA SER A 12 22.30 4.09 -0.11
C SER A 12 21.62 5.39 -0.51
N LYS A 13 20.94 5.41 -1.66
CA LYS A 13 20.17 6.58 -2.11
C LYS A 13 19.04 6.93 -1.16
N MET A 14 18.25 5.94 -0.72
CA MET A 14 17.12 6.19 0.17
C MET A 14 17.59 6.67 1.55
N VAL A 15 18.68 6.12 2.08
CA VAL A 15 19.29 6.57 3.36
C VAL A 15 19.82 8.00 3.23
N GLU A 16 20.58 8.31 2.18
CA GLU A 16 21.07 9.66 1.92
C GLU A 16 19.95 10.70 1.89
N ILE A 17 18.84 10.38 1.22
CA ILE A 17 17.65 11.27 1.15
C ILE A 17 17.02 11.40 2.53
N ALA A 18 16.81 10.28 3.24
CA ALA A 18 16.18 10.29 4.56
C ALA A 18 16.94 11.17 5.54
N GLU A 19 18.29 11.06 5.56
CA GLU A 19 19.16 11.85 6.42
C GLU A 19 19.23 13.32 6.01
N ARG A 20 19.41 13.61 4.72
CA ARG A 20 19.50 14.98 4.22
C ARG A 20 18.22 15.77 4.44
N GLU A 21 17.07 15.14 4.17
CA GLU A 21 15.75 15.79 4.25
C GLU A 21 15.10 15.65 5.63
N HIS A 22 15.68 14.88 6.53
CA HIS A 22 15.14 14.60 7.88
C HIS A 22 13.69 14.10 7.84
N VAL A 23 13.38 13.13 6.96
CA VAL A 23 12.02 12.59 6.80
C VAL A 23 11.85 11.24 7.48
N GLN A 24 10.59 10.95 7.84
CA GLN A 24 10.22 9.68 8.48
C GLN A 24 10.15 8.52 7.48
N MET A 25 9.95 8.83 6.18
CA MET A 25 9.87 7.83 5.14
C MET A 25 10.44 8.35 3.81
N VAL A 26 11.09 7.45 3.08
CA VAL A 26 11.40 7.63 1.66
C VAL A 26 10.69 6.53 0.87
N CYS A 27 9.97 6.91 -0.17
CA CYS A 27 9.28 6.01 -1.08
C CYS A 27 9.97 6.05 -2.45
N GLY A 28 10.50 4.91 -2.90
CA GLY A 28 11.18 4.80 -4.19
C GLY A 28 10.24 4.39 -5.32
N ASN A 29 10.64 4.69 -6.55
CA ASN A 29 9.90 4.29 -7.74
C ASN A 29 10.10 2.80 -8.06
N VAL A 30 9.15 2.22 -8.81
CA VAL A 30 9.09 0.80 -9.11
C VAL A 30 9.07 0.58 -10.62
N LYS A 31 9.93 -0.30 -11.07
CA LYS A 31 9.92 -0.83 -12.42
C LYS A 31 9.19 -2.17 -12.40
N THR A 32 8.15 -2.33 -13.20
CA THR A 32 7.40 -3.59 -13.30
C THR A 32 7.70 -4.27 -14.62
N ILE A 33 8.07 -5.55 -14.58
CA ILE A 33 8.46 -6.35 -15.75
C ILE A 33 7.63 -7.63 -15.78
N LYS A 34 6.97 -7.91 -16.91
CA LYS A 34 6.32 -9.20 -17.14
C LYS A 34 7.41 -10.24 -17.46
N LEU A 35 7.47 -11.32 -16.70
CA LEU A 35 8.53 -12.33 -16.87
C LEU A 35 8.45 -13.08 -18.20
N ASP A 36 7.24 -13.33 -18.71
CA ASP A 36 6.98 -14.06 -19.96
C ASP A 36 7.37 -13.28 -21.21
N THR A 37 6.99 -12.00 -21.28
CA THR A 37 7.22 -11.14 -22.46
C THR A 37 8.40 -10.19 -22.33
N ARG A 38 8.95 -10.03 -21.13
CA ARG A 38 9.94 -8.99 -20.78
C ARG A 38 9.45 -7.56 -21.01
N GLU A 39 8.14 -7.38 -21.16
CA GLU A 39 7.50 -6.09 -21.32
C GLU A 39 7.53 -5.31 -20.00
N GLU A 40 7.95 -4.04 -20.07
CA GLU A 40 7.86 -3.11 -18.95
C GLU A 40 6.45 -2.51 -18.87
N THR A 41 5.93 -2.36 -17.66
CA THR A 41 4.63 -1.75 -17.41
C THR A 41 4.74 -0.68 -16.31
N ASP A 42 3.79 0.25 -16.30
CA ASP A 42 3.73 1.33 -15.30
C ASP A 42 2.93 0.93 -14.04
N ALA A 43 2.66 -0.36 -13.83
CA ALA A 43 2.07 -0.82 -12.58
C ALA A 43 2.98 -0.43 -11.40
N PHE A 44 2.40 0.17 -10.36
CA PHE A 44 3.11 0.67 -9.17
C PHE A 44 4.08 1.85 -9.37
N LYS A 45 4.13 2.44 -10.57
CA LYS A 45 4.93 3.63 -10.80
C LYS A 45 4.44 4.81 -9.96
N LEU A 46 5.38 5.59 -9.42
CA LEU A 46 5.05 6.81 -8.69
C LEU A 46 4.46 7.86 -9.63
N VAL A 47 3.29 8.37 -9.26
CA VAL A 47 2.61 9.46 -9.98
C VAL A 47 2.81 10.83 -9.32
N ILE A 48 3.49 10.86 -8.16
CA ILE A 48 3.79 12.08 -7.41
C ILE A 48 5.05 12.73 -7.98
N THR A 49 4.99 14.02 -8.24
CA THR A 49 6.10 14.83 -8.77
C THR A 49 6.86 15.57 -7.67
N GLU A 50 6.23 15.84 -6.53
CA GLU A 50 6.85 16.48 -5.38
C GLU A 50 7.90 15.56 -4.76
N LYS A 51 9.07 16.12 -4.48
CA LYS A 51 10.17 15.37 -3.88
C LYS A 51 9.98 15.16 -2.38
N LYS A 52 9.56 16.21 -1.66
CA LYS A 52 9.32 16.18 -0.20
C LYS A 52 7.93 16.71 0.10
N ILE A 53 7.22 16.04 0.99
CA ILE A 53 5.94 16.48 1.52
C ILE A 53 6.00 16.44 3.05
N GLU A 54 5.55 17.52 3.67
CA GLU A 54 5.44 17.67 5.12
C GLU A 54 4.00 17.98 5.52
N GLY A 55 3.61 17.42 6.66
CA GLY A 55 2.26 17.55 7.21
C GLY A 55 1.35 16.39 6.86
N ASN A 56 0.86 15.73 7.90
CA ASN A 56 0.04 14.52 7.82
C ASN A 56 -1.21 14.70 6.95
N LYS A 57 -1.84 15.88 6.98
CA LYS A 57 -3.05 16.14 6.19
C LYS A 57 -2.80 15.93 4.70
N GLN A 58 -1.74 16.53 4.15
CA GLN A 58 -1.41 16.42 2.72
C GLN A 58 -1.00 14.98 2.36
N ILE A 59 -0.22 14.32 3.21
CA ILE A 59 0.23 12.95 3.01
C ILE A 59 -0.97 12.00 2.98
N PHE A 60 -1.90 12.13 3.91
CA PHE A 60 -3.09 11.29 3.95
C PHE A 60 -4.04 11.57 2.78
N ASP A 61 -4.18 12.83 2.34
CA ASP A 61 -4.93 13.19 1.14
C ASP A 61 -4.38 12.46 -0.10
N LEU A 62 -3.07 12.40 -0.28
CA LEU A 62 -2.43 11.70 -1.39
C LEU A 62 -2.62 10.18 -1.30
N PHE A 63 -2.56 9.64 -0.08
CA PHE A 63 -2.80 8.22 0.15
C PHE A 63 -4.23 7.83 -0.24
N VAL A 64 -5.24 8.55 0.23
CA VAL A 64 -6.66 8.30 -0.09
C VAL A 64 -6.94 8.45 -1.58
N GLN A 65 -6.25 9.35 -2.27
CA GLN A 65 -6.36 9.52 -3.72
C GLN A 65 -5.65 8.41 -4.53
N GLY A 66 -5.08 7.40 -3.88
CA GLY A 66 -4.34 6.32 -4.54
C GLY A 66 -3.01 6.76 -5.17
N LYS A 67 -2.53 7.96 -4.84
CA LYS A 67 -1.24 8.48 -5.37
C LYS A 67 -0.03 7.95 -4.60
N PHE A 68 -0.27 7.37 -3.45
CA PHE A 68 0.74 6.81 -2.57
C PHE A 68 0.75 5.28 -2.71
N PRO A 69 1.89 4.64 -3.04
CA PRO A 69 1.93 3.20 -3.22
C PRO A 69 1.64 2.44 -1.94
N VAL A 70 0.76 1.45 -2.03
CA VAL A 70 0.41 0.57 -0.90
C VAL A 70 1.52 -0.44 -0.56
N PRO A 71 2.22 -1.09 -1.52
CA PRO A 71 3.23 -2.09 -1.22
C PRO A 71 4.33 -1.58 -0.28
N SER A 72 4.79 -2.44 0.64
CA SER A 72 5.78 -2.05 1.67
C SER A 72 7.23 -2.11 1.18
N TRP A 73 7.50 -2.90 0.15
CA TRP A 73 8.84 -3.23 -0.32
C TRP A 73 9.59 -2.07 -1.03
N ASN A 74 8.91 -1.01 -1.44
CA ASN A 74 9.54 0.17 -2.05
C ASN A 74 9.76 1.35 -1.08
N LYS A 75 9.73 1.10 0.22
CA LYS A 75 9.80 2.14 1.27
C LYS A 75 10.97 1.91 2.22
N LEU A 76 11.65 2.99 2.57
CA LEU A 76 12.55 3.07 3.72
C LEU A 76 11.85 3.90 4.79
N ILE A 77 11.65 3.33 5.98
CA ILE A 77 10.89 3.98 7.06
C ILE A 77 11.77 4.04 8.33
N LEU A 78 11.76 5.17 9.00
CA LEU A 78 12.49 5.36 10.25
C LEU A 78 12.00 4.37 11.31
N LEU A 79 12.89 3.54 11.84
CA LEU A 79 12.54 2.48 12.78
C LEU A 79 11.89 3.01 14.06
N ASP A 80 12.40 4.13 14.57
CA ASP A 80 11.84 4.75 15.79
C ASP A 80 10.43 5.28 15.57
N PHE A 81 10.11 5.77 14.36
CA PHE A 81 8.75 6.15 13.98
C PHE A 81 7.81 4.92 13.99
N LEU A 82 8.24 3.79 13.41
CA LEU A 82 7.46 2.55 13.43
C LEU A 82 7.19 2.07 14.86
N LYS A 83 8.24 2.01 15.69
CA LYS A 83 8.14 1.56 17.09
C LYS A 83 7.25 2.48 17.92
N LYS A 84 7.43 3.80 17.82
CA LYS A 84 6.66 4.81 18.55
C LYS A 84 5.15 4.71 18.26
N ASN A 85 4.80 4.46 17.01
CA ASN A 85 3.41 4.38 16.56
C ASN A 85 2.87 2.94 16.52
N GLN A 86 3.64 1.94 16.95
CA GLN A 86 3.26 0.52 16.97
C GLN A 86 2.82 -0.02 15.59
N LEU A 87 3.46 0.43 14.52
CA LEU A 87 3.14 0.09 13.13
C LEU A 87 3.82 -1.25 12.76
N TYR A 88 3.17 -2.34 13.09
CA TYR A 88 3.65 -3.70 12.82
C TYR A 88 2.76 -4.41 11.83
N PHE A 89 3.34 -5.35 11.09
CA PHE A 89 2.55 -6.28 10.29
C PHE A 89 1.73 -7.21 11.19
N THR A 90 0.46 -7.41 10.84
CA THR A 90 -0.44 -8.31 11.58
C THR A 90 -0.14 -9.78 11.20
N PRO A 91 0.34 -10.62 12.12
CA PRO A 91 0.65 -12.01 11.80
C PRO A 91 -0.55 -12.78 11.24
N GLY A 92 -0.30 -13.56 10.18
CA GLY A 92 -1.32 -14.42 9.56
C GLY A 92 -2.32 -13.69 8.64
N LEU A 93 -2.23 -12.37 8.49
CA LEU A 93 -3.10 -11.59 7.62
C LEU A 93 -2.48 -11.51 6.21
N PHE A 94 -3.22 -11.97 5.20
CA PHE A 94 -2.88 -11.76 3.79
C PHE A 94 -3.18 -10.32 3.38
N ALA A 95 -2.38 -9.73 2.46
CA ALA A 95 -2.48 -8.33 2.05
C ALA A 95 -2.31 -7.33 3.22
N GLN A 96 -1.52 -7.71 4.22
CA GLN A 96 -1.24 -6.92 5.42
C GLN A 96 -0.56 -5.56 5.13
N ASP A 97 0.08 -5.41 3.98
CA ASP A 97 0.65 -4.15 3.49
C ASP A 97 -0.42 -3.08 3.26
N SER A 98 -1.65 -3.45 2.87
CA SER A 98 -2.78 -2.52 2.76
C SER A 98 -3.12 -1.90 4.13
N LEU A 99 -3.17 -2.73 5.17
CA LEU A 99 -3.43 -2.26 6.53
C LEU A 99 -2.26 -1.41 7.06
N GLN A 100 -1.05 -1.93 6.97
CA GLN A 100 0.15 -1.26 7.46
C GLN A 100 0.39 0.10 6.76
N SER A 101 0.15 0.19 5.45
CA SER A 101 0.27 1.45 4.71
C SER A 101 -0.81 2.47 5.10
N PHE A 102 -2.05 2.02 5.33
CA PHE A 102 -3.12 2.88 5.83
C PHE A 102 -2.80 3.42 7.23
N GLU A 103 -2.42 2.56 8.17
CA GLU A 103 -2.07 2.98 9.54
C GLU A 103 -0.84 3.89 9.56
N THR A 104 0.15 3.62 8.68
CA THR A 104 1.30 4.50 8.49
C THR A 104 0.87 5.87 7.98
N ALA A 105 0.03 5.94 6.96
CA ALA A 105 -0.45 7.19 6.37
C ALA A 105 -1.27 8.03 7.35
N LEU A 106 -1.99 7.39 8.30
CA LEU A 106 -2.73 8.10 9.35
C LEU A 106 -1.84 8.97 10.26
N VAL A 107 -0.58 8.62 10.44
CA VAL A 107 0.32 9.25 11.42
C VAL A 107 1.64 9.78 10.83
N LEU A 108 1.89 9.57 9.54
CA LEU A 108 3.10 10.01 8.86
C LEU A 108 3.11 11.52 8.67
N GLU A 109 4.17 12.19 9.12
CA GLU A 109 4.30 13.65 9.07
C GLU A 109 5.27 14.15 7.99
N SER A 110 6.15 13.27 7.48
CA SER A 110 7.10 13.66 6.43
C SER A 110 7.51 12.48 5.56
N VAL A 111 7.52 12.71 4.24
CA VAL A 111 7.91 11.71 3.24
C VAL A 111 8.65 12.36 2.08
N CYS A 112 9.67 11.68 1.54
CA CYS A 112 10.27 11.98 0.25
C CYS A 112 9.89 10.93 -0.80
N PHE A 113 9.65 11.38 -2.03
CA PHE A 113 9.42 10.53 -3.19
C PHE A 113 10.63 10.57 -4.12
N LEU A 114 11.29 9.42 -4.28
CA LEU A 114 12.44 9.24 -5.16
C LEU A 114 11.97 8.72 -6.52
N GLN A 115 12.20 9.49 -7.59
CA GLN A 115 11.79 9.12 -8.95
C GLN A 115 12.67 8.03 -9.58
N ASP A 116 13.85 7.81 -9.03
CA ASP A 116 14.72 6.70 -9.46
C ASP A 116 14.07 5.37 -9.14
N TYR A 117 14.23 4.39 -10.03
CA TYR A 117 13.81 3.03 -9.76
C TYR A 117 14.68 2.44 -8.65
N THR A 118 14.01 2.02 -7.57
CA THR A 118 14.63 1.38 -6.41
C THR A 118 14.29 -0.09 -6.31
N TYR A 119 13.21 -0.49 -6.99
CA TYR A 119 12.65 -1.83 -6.93
C TYR A 119 12.24 -2.30 -8.32
N ILE A 120 12.51 -3.58 -8.63
CA ILE A 120 12.11 -4.25 -9.86
C ILE A 120 11.13 -5.36 -9.46
N TYR A 121 9.86 -5.14 -9.82
CA TYR A 121 8.76 -6.07 -9.54
C TYR A 121 8.51 -6.96 -10.75
N TYR A 122 8.58 -8.27 -10.56
CA TYR A 122 8.34 -9.24 -11.60
C TYR A 122 6.92 -9.80 -11.59
N LEU A 123 6.16 -9.54 -12.65
CA LEU A 123 4.83 -10.13 -12.86
C LEU A 123 4.97 -11.49 -13.50
N HIS A 124 4.41 -12.53 -12.87
CA HIS A 124 4.36 -13.90 -13.43
C HIS A 124 2.98 -14.53 -13.22
N GLN A 125 2.64 -15.52 -14.08
CA GLN A 125 1.30 -16.12 -14.09
C GLN A 125 0.97 -16.94 -12.84
N ASP A 126 1.99 -17.48 -12.16
CA ASP A 126 1.83 -18.28 -10.94
C ASP A 126 1.68 -17.44 -9.66
N SER A 127 1.65 -16.12 -9.79
CA SER A 127 1.46 -15.23 -8.64
C SER A 127 0.18 -15.55 -7.86
N VAL A 128 0.26 -15.45 -6.54
CA VAL A 128 -0.89 -15.58 -5.62
C VAL A 128 -2.07 -14.69 -6.03
N ILE A 129 -1.79 -13.60 -6.76
CA ILE A 129 -2.80 -12.68 -7.29
C ILE A 129 -3.80 -13.40 -8.23
N HIS A 130 -3.36 -14.44 -8.94
CA HIS A 130 -4.21 -15.18 -9.87
C HIS A 130 -4.91 -16.40 -9.24
N ASN A 131 -4.45 -16.88 -8.08
CA ASN A 131 -4.93 -18.10 -7.40
C ASN A 131 -5.57 -17.81 -6.03
N ARG A 132 -6.45 -16.81 -5.96
CA ARG A 132 -7.10 -16.40 -4.72
C ARG A 132 -8.15 -17.39 -4.27
N LYS A 133 -8.10 -17.75 -2.96
CA LYS A 133 -9.05 -18.65 -2.28
C LYS A 133 -9.91 -17.85 -1.31
N LYS A 134 -11.00 -18.44 -0.82
CA LYS A 134 -11.90 -17.82 0.17
C LYS A 134 -11.15 -17.15 1.32
N LYS A 135 -10.11 -17.78 1.88
CA LYS A 135 -9.31 -17.21 2.97
C LYS A 135 -8.68 -15.84 2.65
N HIS A 136 -8.39 -15.54 1.37
CA HIS A 136 -7.85 -14.23 0.98
C HIS A 136 -8.92 -13.16 1.04
N PHE A 137 -10.17 -13.50 0.70
CA PHE A 137 -11.31 -12.59 0.80
C PHE A 137 -11.71 -12.37 2.25
N ASP A 138 -11.66 -13.41 3.11
CA ASP A 138 -11.87 -13.27 4.55
C ASP A 138 -10.86 -12.28 5.17
N ASN A 139 -9.61 -12.30 4.72
CA ASN A 139 -8.59 -11.32 5.16
C ASN A 139 -8.93 -9.90 4.70
N TRP A 140 -9.39 -9.71 3.46
CA TRP A 140 -9.80 -8.38 2.99
C TRP A 140 -10.99 -7.84 3.76
N ILE A 141 -11.98 -8.68 4.08
CA ILE A 141 -13.10 -8.33 4.96
C ILE A 141 -12.57 -7.89 6.33
N THR A 142 -11.65 -8.66 6.91
CA THR A 142 -11.02 -8.31 8.19
C THR A 142 -10.32 -6.96 8.14
N ILE A 143 -9.56 -6.68 7.08
CA ILE A 143 -8.90 -5.39 6.88
C ILE A 143 -9.93 -4.26 6.77
N ALA A 144 -11.00 -4.43 5.97
CA ALA A 144 -12.06 -3.44 5.85
C ALA A 144 -12.74 -3.14 7.20
N GLN A 145 -12.98 -4.16 8.03
CA GLN A 145 -13.52 -4.00 9.38
C GLN A 145 -12.55 -3.25 10.31
N ILE A 146 -11.24 -3.39 10.14
CA ILE A 146 -10.25 -2.59 10.88
C ILE A 146 -10.31 -1.13 10.43
N PHE A 147 -10.40 -0.86 9.14
CA PHE A 147 -10.59 0.51 8.64
C PHE A 147 -11.89 1.14 9.17
N GLU A 148 -12.97 0.38 9.27
CA GLU A 148 -14.23 0.85 9.87
C GLU A 148 -14.08 1.22 11.34
N LYS A 149 -13.27 0.47 12.12
CA LYS A 149 -12.96 0.85 13.50
C LYS A 149 -12.19 2.18 13.57
N HIS A 150 -11.22 2.40 12.65
CA HIS A 150 -10.55 3.70 12.55
C HIS A 150 -11.54 4.82 12.20
N TYR A 151 -12.47 4.60 11.26
CA TYR A 151 -13.53 5.53 10.93
C TYR A 151 -14.42 5.86 12.13
N GLN A 152 -14.85 4.87 12.88
CA GLN A 152 -15.72 5.06 14.07
C GLN A 152 -15.03 5.88 15.15
N ASN A 153 -13.73 5.65 15.38
CA ASN A 153 -12.94 6.29 16.42
C ASN A 153 -12.40 7.67 16.00
N GLU A 154 -12.45 8.02 14.69
CA GLU A 154 -11.98 9.33 14.21
C GLU A 154 -12.89 10.45 14.69
N LYS A 155 -12.28 11.51 15.23
CA LYS A 155 -12.99 12.66 15.83
C LYS A 155 -13.13 13.83 14.85
N TYR A 156 -12.20 13.95 13.90
CA TYR A 156 -12.17 15.09 12.98
C TYR A 156 -13.03 14.80 11.74
N PRO A 157 -14.09 15.60 11.47
CA PRO A 157 -15.06 15.31 10.40
C PRO A 157 -14.41 15.15 9.01
N GLU A 158 -13.42 15.99 8.69
CA GLU A 158 -12.75 15.91 7.38
C GLU A 158 -11.93 14.62 7.23
N ARG A 159 -11.19 14.25 8.29
CA ARG A 159 -10.46 12.97 8.30
C ARG A 159 -11.42 11.79 8.21
N LYS A 160 -12.53 11.86 8.91
CA LYS A 160 -13.57 10.83 8.87
C LYS A 160 -14.14 10.63 7.48
N LYS A 161 -14.38 11.71 6.71
CA LYS A 161 -14.78 11.63 5.30
C LYS A 161 -13.72 10.96 4.43
N GLN A 162 -12.45 11.30 4.64
CA GLN A 162 -11.34 10.70 3.90
C GLN A 162 -11.23 9.18 4.15
N ILE A 163 -11.32 8.76 5.41
CA ILE A 163 -11.32 7.35 5.79
C ILE A 163 -12.50 6.63 5.16
N LEU A 164 -13.70 7.21 5.19
CA LEU A 164 -14.88 6.62 4.55
C LEU A 164 -14.70 6.45 3.05
N ALA A 165 -14.18 7.46 2.35
CA ALA A 165 -13.89 7.37 0.93
C ALA A 165 -12.92 6.22 0.64
N TYR A 166 -11.83 6.12 1.41
CA TYR A 166 -10.86 5.03 1.28
C TYR A 166 -11.48 3.64 1.52
N ILE A 167 -12.38 3.50 2.51
CA ILE A 167 -13.09 2.25 2.78
C ILE A 167 -13.95 1.85 1.59
N ILE A 168 -14.69 2.79 0.99
CA ILE A 168 -15.55 2.54 -0.17
C ILE A 168 -14.69 2.06 -1.34
N ASP A 169 -13.63 2.79 -1.69
CA ASP A 169 -12.73 2.42 -2.77
C ASP A 169 -12.06 1.06 -2.54
N TYR A 170 -11.66 0.78 -1.30
CA TYR A 170 -11.07 -0.51 -0.93
C TYR A 170 -12.08 -1.66 -1.07
N LYS A 171 -13.31 -1.49 -0.61
CA LYS A 171 -14.39 -2.49 -0.74
C LYS A 171 -14.73 -2.73 -2.20
N ASP A 172 -14.91 -1.69 -2.99
CA ASP A 172 -15.20 -1.80 -4.42
C ASP A 172 -14.08 -2.52 -5.17
N LEU A 173 -12.81 -2.16 -4.90
CA LEU A 173 -11.67 -2.82 -5.52
C LEU A 173 -11.61 -4.30 -5.13
N THR A 174 -11.79 -4.64 -3.86
CA THR A 174 -11.71 -6.04 -3.39
C THR A 174 -12.86 -6.88 -3.90
N LEU A 175 -14.08 -6.35 -3.99
CA LEU A 175 -15.24 -7.03 -4.60
C LEU A 175 -15.05 -7.23 -6.10
N LEU A 176 -14.53 -6.23 -6.81
CA LEU A 176 -14.23 -6.34 -8.24
C LEU A 176 -13.15 -7.38 -8.51
N MET A 177 -12.10 -7.40 -7.72
CA MET A 177 -11.00 -8.37 -7.82
C MET A 177 -11.47 -9.78 -7.51
N ASN A 178 -12.36 -9.95 -6.52
CA ASN A 178 -13.01 -11.21 -6.22
C ASN A 178 -13.79 -11.71 -7.44
N TRP A 179 -14.68 -10.91 -7.99
CA TRP A 179 -15.47 -11.27 -9.17
C TRP A 179 -14.60 -11.64 -10.38
N LYS A 180 -13.61 -10.79 -10.70
CA LYS A 180 -12.72 -11.03 -11.84
C LYS A 180 -11.89 -12.30 -11.71
N ALA A 181 -11.36 -12.56 -10.51
CA ALA A 181 -10.47 -13.69 -10.26
C ALA A 181 -11.22 -15.03 -10.15
N GLN A 182 -12.38 -15.04 -9.48
CA GLN A 182 -13.07 -16.27 -9.12
C GLN A 182 -14.24 -16.58 -10.05
N LYS A 183 -14.89 -15.58 -10.63
CA LYS A 183 -16.15 -15.70 -11.38
C LYS A 183 -17.19 -16.57 -10.62
N ASN A 184 -17.17 -16.48 -9.29
CA ASN A 184 -17.96 -17.28 -8.37
C ASN A 184 -18.96 -16.37 -7.65
N GLU A 185 -20.23 -16.47 -8.06
CA GLU A 185 -21.31 -15.63 -7.53
C GLU A 185 -21.53 -15.82 -6.02
N GLN A 186 -21.42 -17.04 -5.52
CA GLN A 186 -21.61 -17.30 -4.09
C GLN A 186 -20.52 -16.67 -3.24
N LEU A 187 -19.27 -16.75 -3.70
CA LEU A 187 -18.14 -16.14 -3.01
C LEU A 187 -18.18 -14.61 -3.09
N TRP A 188 -18.61 -14.07 -4.22
CA TRP A 188 -18.81 -12.63 -4.37
C TRP A 188 -19.91 -12.14 -3.42
N LYS A 189 -21.05 -12.81 -3.41
CA LYS A 189 -22.18 -12.48 -2.51
C LYS A 189 -21.76 -12.56 -1.04
N TYR A 190 -21.04 -13.60 -0.66
CA TYR A 190 -20.47 -13.72 0.68
C TYR A 190 -19.62 -12.51 1.07
N SER A 191 -18.75 -12.03 0.17
CA SER A 191 -17.91 -10.87 0.44
C SER A 191 -18.70 -9.55 0.43
N TYR A 192 -19.79 -9.48 -0.33
CA TYR A 192 -20.67 -8.31 -0.39
C TYR A 192 -21.51 -8.18 0.89
N ASP A 193 -22.01 -9.30 1.41
CA ASP A 193 -22.89 -9.34 2.59
C ASP A 193 -22.11 -9.16 3.92
N ALA A 194 -20.78 -9.32 3.91
CA ALA A 194 -19.93 -9.20 5.09
C ALA A 194 -19.52 -7.77 5.41
#